data_60543c651366350dc550a5f5726395e4
#
_entry.id   60543c651366350dc550a5f5726395e4
#
_cell.length_a   1.000
_cell.length_b   1.000
_cell.length_c   1.000
_cell.angle_alpha   90.00
_cell.angle_beta   90.00
_cell.angle_gamma   90.00
#
_symmetry.space_group_name_H-M   'P 1'
#
loop_
_entity.id
_entity.type
_entity.pdbx_description
1 polymer ?
#
loop_
_entity_poly.entity_id
_entity_poly.type
_entity_poly.pdbx_seq_one_letter_code
_entity_poly.pdbx_strand_id
1 'polypeptide(L)'
;MSYYAEYRKECFDIDTFEDENGLFATKSIKEEKRLHIEEMWVKPELRNKKIGQQYQSKIFKYAKENGYERVSCTVNLYNKHANETLAKFLNNNWKLGWTNGDYIGLIKEVV
;
A
#
# COMPACT_ATOMS: atom_id res chain seq x y z
N MET A 1 -10.14 5.35 -16.63
CA MET A 1 -10.06 4.11 -15.85
C MET A 1 -9.63 2.96 -16.73
N SER A 2 -8.74 2.10 -16.27
CA SER A 2 -8.26 0.99 -17.07
C SER A 2 -9.17 -0.23 -16.93
N TYR A 3 -9.19 -1.09 -17.95
CA TYR A 3 -9.91 -2.36 -17.88
C TYR A 3 -9.36 -3.24 -16.76
N TYR A 4 -8.06 -3.15 -16.49
CA TYR A 4 -7.44 -3.91 -15.41
C TYR A 4 -7.99 -3.47 -14.04
N ALA A 5 -8.15 -2.18 -13.82
CA ALA A 5 -8.73 -1.66 -12.58
C ALA A 5 -10.19 -2.11 -12.42
N GLU A 6 -10.97 -2.10 -13.49
CA GLU A 6 -12.35 -2.59 -13.47
C GLU A 6 -12.42 -4.08 -13.13
N TYR A 7 -11.56 -4.87 -13.76
CA TYR A 7 -11.46 -6.30 -13.50
C TYR A 7 -11.12 -6.59 -12.03
N ARG A 8 -10.14 -5.87 -11.50
CA ARG A 8 -9.71 -6.07 -10.10
C ARG A 8 -10.82 -5.68 -9.12
N LYS A 9 -11.57 -4.63 -9.40
CA LYS A 9 -12.69 -4.23 -8.55
C LYS A 9 -13.80 -5.27 -8.57
N GLU A 10 -14.17 -5.74 -9.76
CA GLU A 10 -15.24 -6.72 -9.92
C GLU A 10 -14.90 -8.06 -9.27
N CYS A 11 -13.69 -8.58 -9.53
CA CYS A 11 -13.34 -9.94 -9.13
C CYS A 11 -12.70 -10.05 -7.76
N PHE A 12 -12.04 -8.99 -7.27
CA PHE A 12 -11.24 -9.04 -6.04
C PHE A 12 -11.58 -7.94 -5.03
N ASP A 13 -12.49 -7.06 -5.37
CA ASP A 13 -12.88 -5.90 -4.54
C ASP A 13 -11.68 -5.02 -4.21
N ILE A 14 -10.82 -4.78 -5.20
CA ILE A 14 -9.64 -3.94 -5.07
C ILE A 14 -9.92 -2.59 -5.73
N ASP A 15 -9.70 -1.51 -5.00
CA ASP A 15 -9.84 -0.14 -5.49
C ASP A 15 -8.50 0.36 -6.00
N THR A 16 -8.47 0.91 -7.22
CA THR A 16 -7.25 1.40 -7.85
C THR A 16 -7.36 2.89 -8.11
N PHE A 17 -6.33 3.62 -7.67
CA PHE A 17 -6.15 5.04 -7.96
C PHE A 17 -4.99 5.19 -8.96
N GLU A 18 -5.18 5.98 -10.00
CA GLU A 18 -4.12 6.28 -10.98
C GLU A 18 -4.12 7.79 -11.26
N ASP A 19 -2.93 8.35 -11.40
CA ASP A 19 -2.75 9.72 -11.84
C ASP A 19 -1.51 9.80 -12.75
N GLU A 20 -1.08 11.00 -13.08
CA GLU A 20 0.07 11.21 -13.98
C GLU A 20 1.41 10.76 -13.36
N ASN A 21 1.45 10.51 -12.05
CA ASN A 21 2.68 10.15 -11.34
C ASN A 21 2.85 8.65 -11.13
N GLY A 22 1.75 7.91 -11.08
CA GLY A 22 1.79 6.48 -10.80
C GLY A 22 0.43 5.95 -10.37
N LEU A 23 0.44 4.92 -9.53
CA LEU A 23 -0.79 4.31 -9.05
C LEU A 23 -0.63 3.73 -7.64
N PHE A 24 -1.76 3.55 -6.96
CA PHE A 24 -1.83 2.66 -5.81
C PHE A 24 -3.18 1.92 -5.82
N ALA A 25 -3.22 0.78 -5.16
CA ALA A 25 -4.43 -0.02 -5.05
C ALA A 25 -4.58 -0.53 -3.63
N THR A 26 -5.83 -0.54 -3.14
CA THR A 26 -6.12 -0.94 -1.77
C THR A 26 -7.26 -1.94 -1.73
N LYS A 27 -7.25 -2.77 -0.68
CA LYS A 27 -8.31 -3.71 -0.40
C LYS A 27 -8.74 -3.60 1.06
N SER A 28 -10.06 -3.58 1.29
CA SER A 28 -10.61 -3.53 2.64
C SER A 28 -10.62 -4.93 3.26
N ILE A 29 -10.03 -5.06 4.43
CA ILE A 29 -10.13 -6.25 5.27
C ILE A 29 -11.01 -5.84 6.46
N LYS A 30 -12.33 -5.86 6.25
CA LYS A 30 -13.31 -5.28 7.17
C LYS A 30 -13.31 -5.92 8.55
N GLU A 31 -13.17 -7.24 8.61
CA GLU A 31 -13.17 -7.97 9.89
C GLU A 31 -12.00 -7.61 10.78
N GLU A 32 -10.92 -7.06 10.22
CA GLU A 32 -9.76 -6.61 10.97
C GLU A 32 -9.67 -5.08 11.06
N LYS A 33 -10.64 -4.37 10.52
CA LYS A 33 -10.65 -2.91 10.39
C LYS A 33 -9.36 -2.39 9.78
N ARG A 34 -8.87 -3.10 8.77
CA ARG A 34 -7.56 -2.88 8.15
C ARG A 34 -7.72 -2.59 6.67
N LEU A 35 -7.03 -1.56 6.20
CA LEU A 35 -6.94 -1.24 4.78
C LEU A 35 -5.58 -1.73 4.28
N HIS A 36 -5.60 -2.69 3.36
CA HIS A 36 -4.38 -3.28 2.83
C HIS A 36 -3.97 -2.62 1.52
N ILE A 37 -2.71 -2.21 1.42
CA ILE A 37 -2.15 -1.68 0.18
C ILE A 37 -1.71 -2.87 -0.67
N GLU A 38 -2.44 -3.09 -1.78
CA GLU A 38 -2.14 -4.18 -2.70
C GLU A 38 -0.95 -3.84 -3.60
N GLU A 39 -0.90 -2.61 -4.09
CA GLU A 39 0.16 -2.15 -4.97
C GLU A 39 0.41 -0.66 -4.78
N MET A 40 1.65 -0.25 -5.00
CA MET A 40 2.02 1.16 -5.10
C MET A 40 3.18 1.26 -6.07
N TRP A 41 3.04 2.10 -7.09
CA TRP A 41 4.05 2.26 -8.11
C TRP A 41 4.13 3.72 -8.54
N VAL A 42 5.35 4.24 -8.61
CA VAL A 42 5.63 5.60 -9.05
C VAL A 42 6.50 5.50 -10.29
N LYS A 43 6.22 6.31 -11.30
CA LYS A 43 7.03 6.34 -12.52
C LYS A 43 8.51 6.49 -12.17
N PRO A 44 9.41 5.74 -12.85
CA PRO A 44 10.83 5.78 -12.51
C PRO A 44 11.44 7.17 -12.45
N GLU A 45 11.10 8.05 -13.40
CA GLU A 45 11.63 9.41 -13.46
C GLU A 45 11.13 10.33 -12.34
N LEU A 46 10.09 9.89 -11.61
CA LEU A 46 9.51 10.66 -10.50
C LEU A 46 9.85 10.09 -9.13
N ARG A 47 10.66 9.05 -9.06
CA ARG A 47 11.07 8.44 -7.80
C ARG A 47 12.01 9.38 -7.04
N ASN A 48 12.03 9.22 -5.71
CA ASN A 48 12.78 10.07 -4.78
C ASN A 48 12.31 11.54 -4.74
N LYS A 49 11.08 11.79 -5.19
CA LYS A 49 10.44 13.11 -5.15
C LYS A 49 9.25 13.12 -4.20
N LYS A 50 9.20 12.17 -3.26
CA LYS A 50 8.18 12.05 -2.22
C LYS A 50 6.76 11.75 -2.72
N ILE A 51 6.62 11.26 -3.96
CA ILE A 51 5.31 10.88 -4.51
C ILE A 51 4.71 9.72 -3.72
N GLY A 52 5.52 8.70 -3.40
CA GLY A 52 5.06 7.56 -2.60
C GLY A 52 4.58 7.98 -1.23
N GLN A 53 5.23 8.96 -0.59
CA GLN A 53 4.78 9.52 0.68
C GLN A 53 3.45 10.24 0.53
N GLN A 54 3.24 10.95 -0.56
CA GLN A 54 1.96 11.61 -0.85
C GLN A 54 0.85 10.58 -1.03
N TYR A 55 1.12 9.47 -1.72
CA TYR A 55 0.16 8.38 -1.86
C TYR A 55 -0.18 7.77 -0.50
N GLN A 56 0.83 7.52 0.34
CA GLN A 56 0.59 7.01 1.70
C GLN A 56 -0.29 7.97 2.50
N SER A 57 -0.04 9.27 2.41
CA SER A 57 -0.86 10.26 3.09
C SER A 57 -2.31 10.20 2.66
N LYS A 58 -2.57 10.05 1.37
CA LYS A 58 -3.93 9.88 0.85
C LYS A 58 -4.59 8.61 1.38
N ILE A 59 -3.84 7.52 1.43
CA ILE A 59 -4.34 6.23 1.93
C ILE A 59 -4.70 6.35 3.42
N PHE A 60 -3.83 6.94 4.23
CA PHE A 60 -4.09 7.11 5.67
C PHE A 60 -5.27 8.06 5.93
N LYS A 61 -5.39 9.11 5.14
CA LYS A 61 -6.53 10.02 5.24
C LYS A 61 -7.84 9.29 4.95
N TYR A 62 -7.88 8.52 3.87
CA TYR A 62 -9.03 7.72 3.52
C TYR A 62 -9.36 6.70 4.61
N ALA A 63 -8.33 6.01 5.13
CA ALA A 63 -8.50 5.04 6.20
C ALA A 63 -9.11 5.67 7.45
N LYS A 64 -8.61 6.83 7.85
CA LYS A 64 -9.13 7.56 9.01
C LYS A 64 -10.58 7.98 8.80
N GLU A 65 -10.90 8.54 7.64
CA GLU A 65 -12.25 9.01 7.32
C GLU A 65 -13.27 7.88 7.24
N ASN A 66 -12.83 6.65 6.96
CA ASN A 66 -13.71 5.50 6.78
C ASN A 66 -13.64 4.48 7.93
N GLY A 67 -13.06 4.86 9.06
CA GLY A 67 -13.11 4.06 10.28
C GLY A 67 -12.16 2.89 10.35
N TYR A 68 -11.15 2.82 9.49
CA TYR A 68 -10.10 1.81 9.58
C TYR A 68 -9.16 2.13 10.73
N GLU A 69 -8.71 1.11 11.42
CA GLU A 69 -7.82 1.27 12.57
C GLU A 69 -6.34 1.12 12.19
N ARG A 70 -6.06 0.45 11.07
CA ARG A 70 -4.69 0.22 10.62
C ARG A 70 -4.61 0.09 9.11
N VAL A 71 -3.39 0.34 8.60
CA VAL A 71 -3.05 0.14 7.19
C VAL A 71 -1.94 -0.89 7.15
N SER A 72 -1.97 -1.77 6.16
CA SER A 72 -0.95 -2.81 5.99
C SER A 72 -0.46 -2.86 4.55
N CYS A 73 0.70 -3.47 4.36
CA CYS A 73 1.25 -3.77 3.04
C CYS A 73 2.15 -4.99 3.15
N THR A 74 2.55 -5.54 2.00
CA THR A 74 3.52 -6.63 1.97
C THR A 74 4.72 -6.23 1.14
N VAL A 75 5.89 -6.74 1.53
CA VAL A 75 7.12 -6.60 0.76
C VAL A 75 7.55 -7.99 0.33
N ASN A 76 7.72 -8.17 -0.99
CA ASN A 76 8.21 -9.40 -1.56
C ASN A 76 9.75 -9.39 -1.48
N LEU A 77 10.32 -10.34 -0.75
CA LEU A 77 11.76 -10.40 -0.52
C LEU A 77 12.57 -10.67 -1.79
N TYR A 78 11.94 -11.19 -2.84
CA TYR A 78 12.60 -11.37 -4.13
C TYR A 78 12.64 -10.10 -4.98
N ASN A 79 11.94 -9.05 -4.57
CA ASN A 79 12.03 -7.77 -5.27
C ASN A 79 13.43 -7.21 -5.05
N LYS A 80 14.10 -6.78 -6.13
CA LYS A 80 15.48 -6.27 -6.04
C LYS A 80 15.64 -5.05 -5.13
N HIS A 81 14.54 -4.36 -4.81
CA HIS A 81 14.54 -3.19 -3.92
C HIS A 81 14.02 -3.52 -2.51
N ALA A 82 13.84 -4.80 -2.16
CA ALA A 82 13.20 -5.20 -0.92
C ALA A 82 13.88 -4.63 0.32
N ASN A 83 15.20 -4.71 0.40
CA ASN A 83 15.94 -4.22 1.58
C ASN A 83 15.76 -2.73 1.80
N GLU A 84 15.83 -1.94 0.73
CA GLU A 84 15.64 -0.49 0.81
C GLU A 84 14.21 -0.15 1.21
N THR A 85 13.25 -0.85 0.64
CA THR A 85 11.83 -0.66 0.94
C THR A 85 11.52 -0.97 2.39
N LEU A 86 12.01 -2.11 2.90
CA LEU A 86 11.84 -2.48 4.30
C LEU A 86 12.43 -1.43 5.24
N ALA A 87 13.65 -0.98 4.96
CA ALA A 87 14.31 0.02 5.78
C ALA A 87 13.49 1.31 5.85
N LYS A 88 12.95 1.77 4.73
CA LYS A 88 12.11 2.97 4.69
C LYS A 88 10.85 2.81 5.53
N PHE A 89 10.15 1.68 5.41
CA PHE A 89 8.95 1.43 6.19
C PHE A 89 9.25 1.38 7.69
N LEU A 90 10.27 0.62 8.09
CA LEU A 90 10.62 0.48 9.51
C LEU A 90 11.08 1.82 10.10
N ASN A 91 11.80 2.64 9.32
CA ASN A 91 12.20 3.98 9.76
C ASN A 91 11.03 4.96 9.87
N ASN A 92 9.89 4.65 9.26
CA ASN A 92 8.68 5.47 9.31
C ASN A 92 7.61 4.86 10.22
N ASN A 93 8.02 4.09 11.23
CA ASN A 93 7.17 3.56 12.29
C ASN A 93 6.19 2.45 11.86
N TRP A 94 6.43 1.83 10.70
CA TRP A 94 5.73 0.61 10.36
C TRP A 94 6.31 -0.53 11.19
N LYS A 95 5.46 -1.48 11.55
CA LYS A 95 5.87 -2.63 12.37
C LYS A 95 5.68 -3.92 11.59
N LEU A 96 6.47 -4.92 11.93
CA LEU A 96 6.30 -6.26 11.39
C LEU A 96 4.96 -6.81 11.86
N GLY A 97 4.09 -7.19 10.91
CA GLY A 97 2.78 -7.75 11.21
C GLY A 97 2.74 -9.26 11.06
N TRP A 98 3.28 -9.78 9.97
CA TRP A 98 3.32 -11.24 9.73
C TRP A 98 4.39 -11.56 8.70
N THR A 99 4.68 -12.86 8.59
CA THR A 99 5.51 -13.39 7.50
C THR A 99 4.74 -14.52 6.81
N ASN A 100 4.91 -14.61 5.50
CA ASN A 100 4.26 -15.66 4.71
C ASN A 100 5.17 -16.01 3.54
N GLY A 101 6.00 -17.06 3.72
CA GLY A 101 6.97 -17.44 2.71
C GLY A 101 7.94 -16.30 2.42
N ASP A 102 7.91 -15.83 1.17
CA ASP A 102 8.80 -14.76 0.70
C ASP A 102 8.24 -13.35 0.91
N TYR A 103 7.13 -13.23 1.63
CA TYR A 103 6.48 -11.94 1.88
C TYR A 103 6.58 -11.57 3.35
N ILE A 104 6.87 -10.31 3.59
CA ILE A 104 6.81 -9.71 4.94
C ILE A 104 5.64 -8.73 4.95
N GLY A 105 4.72 -8.93 5.89
CA GLY A 105 3.61 -8.01 6.12
C GLY A 105 3.98 -6.94 7.13
N LEU A 106 3.68 -5.70 6.81
CA LEU A 106 3.94 -4.54 7.66
C LEU A 106 2.64 -3.85 8.00
N ILE A 107 2.53 -3.34 9.21
CA ILE A 107 1.32 -2.69 9.73
C ILE A 107 1.69 -1.36 10.36
N LYS A 108 0.82 -0.36 10.15
CA LYS A 108 0.93 0.93 10.84
C LYS A 108 -0.46 1.35 11.30
N GLU A 109 -0.56 1.80 12.55
CA GLU A 109 -1.82 2.28 13.12
C GLU A 109 -2.24 3.60 12.48
N VAL A 110 -3.56 3.75 12.31
CA VAL A 110 -4.17 5.01 11.86
C VAL A 110 -4.42 5.86 13.10
N VAL A 111 -3.83 7.05 13.12
CA VAL A 111 -3.95 7.96 14.27
C VAL A 111 -4.69 9.23 13.91
#